data_312d3c642144fe6de837acebd120d3d3
#
_entry.id   312d3c642144fe6de837acebd120d3d3
#
_cell.length_a   1.000
_cell.length_b   1.000
_cell.length_c   1.000
_cell.angle_alpha   90.00
_cell.angle_beta   90.00
_cell.angle_gamma   90.00
#
_symmetry.space_group_name_H-M   'P 1'
#
loop_
_entity.id
_entity.type
_entity.pdbx_description
1 polymer ?
#
loop_
_entity_poly.entity_id
_entity_poly.type
_entity_poly.pdbx_seq_one_letter_code
_entity_poly.pdbx_strand_id
1 'polypeptide(L)'
;AEIMAGRAAPAQIGALLIGLAMKGERPNEIVGFARTMRANAVKLTGARSNVFDTCGTGGDQSNTFNVSSVAALVLAGCEVTVAKHGNRSVSSRCGSADLFEALGVNVAASPLQVERCLDGAGIAFFFAPTFHPSMKHAGPTRKDLGVRTAFNLLGPLTNPAGATRQLVGVPRPEHTELVARALALLGSDHAWVVHGADGLDEISTTGHTKVSECRNGVVNTFYVH
;
A
#
# COMPACT_ATOMS: atom_id res chain seq x y z
N ALA A 1 15.67 -7.44 7.53
CA ALA A 1 16.04 -8.78 7.04
C ALA A 1 15.66 -9.86 8.07
N GLU A 2 16.09 -9.77 9.35
CA GLU A 2 15.89 -10.82 10.38
C GLU A 2 14.39 -11.17 10.59
N ILE A 3 13.52 -10.16 10.64
CA ILE A 3 12.07 -10.38 10.78
C ILE A 3 11.52 -11.19 9.59
N MET A 4 11.86 -10.82 8.36
CA MET A 4 11.38 -11.50 7.15
C MET A 4 11.95 -12.92 7.02
N ALA A 5 13.08 -13.18 7.61
CA ALA A 5 13.70 -14.52 7.68
C ALA A 5 13.17 -15.39 8.85
N GLY A 6 12.33 -14.83 9.72
CA GLY A 6 11.79 -15.55 10.88
C GLY A 6 12.79 -15.76 12.01
N ARG A 7 13.92 -15.04 12.04
CA ARG A 7 14.96 -15.18 13.07
C ARG A 7 14.79 -14.23 14.26
N ALA A 8 13.97 -13.19 14.12
CA ALA A 8 13.68 -12.27 15.22
C ALA A 8 12.60 -12.85 16.14
N ALA A 9 12.84 -12.81 17.44
CA ALA A 9 11.86 -13.21 18.44
C ALA A 9 10.68 -12.21 18.49
N PRO A 10 9.45 -12.65 18.86
CA PRO A 10 8.29 -11.75 18.97
C PRO A 10 8.55 -10.51 19.84
N ALA A 11 9.25 -10.67 20.97
CA ALA A 11 9.61 -9.55 21.84
C ALA A 11 10.52 -8.51 21.14
N GLN A 12 11.45 -8.96 20.30
CA GLN A 12 12.34 -8.08 19.53
C GLN A 12 11.55 -7.33 18.44
N ILE A 13 10.61 -8.01 17.76
CA ILE A 13 9.74 -7.41 16.77
C ILE A 13 8.85 -6.35 17.46
N GLY A 14 8.23 -6.70 18.60
CA GLY A 14 7.38 -5.79 19.36
C GLY A 14 8.15 -4.56 19.83
N ALA A 15 9.31 -4.74 20.46
CA ALA A 15 10.14 -3.64 20.94
C ALA A 15 10.57 -2.69 19.81
N LEU A 16 10.98 -3.22 18.65
CA LEU A 16 11.32 -2.42 17.49
C LEU A 16 10.13 -1.60 16.98
N LEU A 17 8.97 -2.24 16.81
CA LEU A 17 7.78 -1.59 16.25
C LEU A 17 7.23 -0.52 17.18
N ILE A 18 7.16 -0.78 18.48
CA ILE A 18 6.72 0.20 19.46
C ILE A 18 7.74 1.33 19.62
N GLY A 19 9.03 1.02 19.67
CA GLY A 19 10.08 2.04 19.72
C GLY A 19 10.04 3.00 18.53
N LEU A 20 9.78 2.50 17.31
CA LEU A 20 9.60 3.34 16.12
C LEU A 20 8.31 4.18 16.20
N ALA A 21 7.20 3.59 16.63
CA ALA A 21 5.94 4.29 16.77
C ALA A 21 6.00 5.41 17.83
N MET A 22 6.70 5.18 18.95
CA MET A 22 6.91 6.19 20.01
C MET A 22 7.84 7.32 19.56
N LYS A 23 8.87 7.01 18.78
CA LYS A 23 9.83 7.99 18.27
C LYS A 23 9.25 8.82 17.12
N GLY A 24 8.32 8.25 16.36
CA GLY A 24 7.90 8.66 15.02
C GLY A 24 8.83 8.11 13.95
N GLU A 25 8.24 7.50 12.94
CA GLU A 25 8.95 6.90 11.81
C GLU A 25 9.60 7.97 10.91
N ARG A 26 10.76 7.65 10.34
CA ARG A 26 11.45 8.49 9.36
C ARG A 26 11.43 7.84 7.97
N PRO A 27 11.47 8.63 6.87
CA PRO A 27 11.44 8.09 5.51
C PRO A 27 12.46 6.98 5.26
N ASN A 28 13.70 7.15 5.70
CA ASN A 28 14.77 6.15 5.51
C ASN A 28 14.49 4.82 6.23
N GLU A 29 13.82 4.85 7.39
CA GLU A 29 13.45 3.64 8.14
C GLU A 29 12.34 2.88 7.40
N ILE A 30 11.32 3.60 6.95
CA ILE A 30 10.24 3.05 6.12
C ILE A 30 10.79 2.46 4.82
N VAL A 31 11.72 3.15 4.16
CA VAL A 31 12.42 2.66 2.95
C VAL A 31 13.18 1.38 3.23
N GLY A 32 13.87 1.27 4.38
CA GLY A 32 14.58 0.06 4.79
C GLY A 32 13.65 -1.16 4.91
N PHE A 33 12.49 -0.98 5.54
CA PHE A 33 11.45 -2.01 5.60
C PHE A 33 10.90 -2.35 4.22
N ALA A 34 10.54 -1.35 3.40
CA ALA A 34 9.96 -1.56 2.08
C ALA A 34 10.92 -2.29 1.14
N ARG A 35 12.20 -1.89 1.10
CA ARG A 35 13.24 -2.59 0.31
C ARG A 35 13.36 -4.06 0.73
N THR A 36 13.37 -4.33 2.03
CA THR A 36 13.44 -5.70 2.54
C THR A 36 12.20 -6.51 2.16
N MET A 37 11.00 -5.93 2.25
CA MET A 37 9.76 -6.59 1.83
C MET A 37 9.76 -6.85 0.32
N ARG A 38 10.13 -5.86 -0.50
CA ARG A 38 10.25 -6.02 -1.96
C ARG A 38 11.26 -7.11 -2.33
N ALA A 39 12.38 -7.23 -1.61
CA ALA A 39 13.39 -8.27 -1.84
C ALA A 39 12.87 -9.68 -1.52
N ASN A 40 11.95 -9.81 -0.57
CA ASN A 40 11.34 -11.09 -0.15
C ASN A 40 9.95 -11.33 -0.76
N ALA A 41 9.48 -10.46 -1.63
CA ALA A 41 8.21 -10.64 -2.34
C ALA A 41 8.33 -11.69 -3.45
N VAL A 42 7.21 -12.33 -3.77
CA VAL A 42 7.11 -13.18 -4.97
C VAL A 42 7.33 -12.29 -6.20
N LYS A 43 8.26 -12.69 -7.05
CA LYS A 43 8.61 -11.93 -8.25
C LYS A 43 7.71 -12.30 -9.42
N LEU A 44 7.38 -11.31 -10.22
CA LEU A 44 6.77 -11.52 -11.52
C LEU A 44 7.86 -11.88 -12.56
N THR A 45 7.45 -12.56 -13.62
CA THR A 45 8.39 -13.07 -14.66
C THR A 45 8.89 -11.97 -15.60
N GLY A 46 8.16 -10.84 -15.71
CA GLY A 46 8.50 -9.72 -16.59
C GLY A 46 8.46 -8.37 -15.87
N ALA A 47 9.34 -7.45 -16.26
CA ALA A 47 9.24 -6.05 -15.89
C ALA A 47 8.14 -5.37 -16.71
N ARG A 48 7.32 -4.54 -16.06
CA ARG A 48 6.26 -3.76 -16.72
C ARG A 48 6.48 -2.27 -16.42
N SER A 49 6.36 -1.46 -17.44
CA SER A 49 6.42 -0.01 -17.31
C SER A 49 5.02 0.58 -17.15
N ASN A 50 4.94 1.78 -16.58
CA ASN A 50 3.71 2.57 -16.47
C ASN A 50 2.57 1.87 -15.71
N VAL A 51 2.88 0.99 -14.77
CA VAL A 51 1.88 0.34 -13.92
C VAL A 51 1.42 1.31 -12.84
N PHE A 52 0.11 1.40 -12.66
CA PHE A 52 -0.53 2.22 -11.65
C PHE A 52 -1.03 1.38 -10.47
N ASP A 53 -1.00 1.93 -9.24
CA ASP A 53 -1.63 1.35 -8.06
C ASP A 53 -2.43 2.40 -7.30
N THR A 54 -3.57 1.99 -6.75
CA THR A 54 -4.45 2.82 -5.90
C THR A 54 -4.46 2.35 -4.44
N CYS A 55 -3.39 1.70 -3.99
CA CYS A 55 -3.33 1.13 -2.64
C CYS A 55 -3.02 2.20 -1.60
N GLY A 56 -3.99 2.52 -0.73
CA GLY A 56 -3.78 3.33 0.48
C GLY A 56 -3.27 2.50 1.66
N THR A 57 -2.97 3.18 2.78
CA THR A 57 -2.57 2.53 4.04
C THR A 57 -3.74 2.03 4.85
N GLY A 58 -4.95 2.51 4.54
CA GLY A 58 -6.19 2.21 5.26
C GLY A 58 -6.21 2.77 6.69
N GLY A 59 -7.33 2.55 7.37
CA GLY A 59 -7.47 2.80 8.80
C GLY A 59 -7.94 4.20 9.16
N ASP A 60 -8.63 4.88 8.28
CA ASP A 60 -9.35 6.14 8.53
C ASP A 60 -10.64 5.96 9.35
N GLN A 61 -11.13 4.70 9.45
CA GLN A 61 -12.36 4.33 10.16
C GLN A 61 -13.63 5.02 9.63
N SER A 62 -13.61 5.54 8.41
CA SER A 62 -14.70 6.31 7.81
C SER A 62 -15.92 5.45 7.44
N ASN A 63 -15.72 4.13 7.28
CA ASN A 63 -16.74 3.19 6.80
C ASN A 63 -17.35 3.59 5.44
N THR A 64 -16.62 4.30 4.60
CA THR A 64 -16.99 4.59 3.22
C THR A 64 -16.93 3.33 2.35
N PHE A 65 -17.44 3.41 1.12
CA PHE A 65 -17.24 2.34 0.14
C PHE A 65 -15.75 2.30 -0.30
N ASN A 66 -15.36 1.21 -0.95
CA ASN A 66 -13.95 0.98 -1.35
C ASN A 66 -13.56 1.89 -2.54
N VAL A 67 -13.39 3.19 -2.29
CA VAL A 67 -13.08 4.24 -3.29
C VAL A 67 -11.89 3.82 -4.15
N SER A 68 -10.78 3.43 -3.53
CA SER A 68 -9.56 3.03 -4.25
C SER A 68 -9.76 1.82 -5.16
N SER A 69 -10.69 0.90 -4.83
CA SER A 69 -11.00 -0.26 -5.67
C SER A 69 -11.85 0.13 -6.88
N VAL A 70 -12.83 1.02 -6.69
CA VAL A 70 -13.63 1.58 -7.78
C VAL A 70 -12.75 2.41 -8.72
N ALA A 71 -11.88 3.25 -8.17
CA ALA A 71 -10.91 4.03 -8.96
C ALA A 71 -10.00 3.13 -9.81
N ALA A 72 -9.56 1.98 -9.27
CA ALA A 72 -8.78 1.00 -10.03
C ALA A 72 -9.52 0.48 -11.26
N LEU A 73 -10.82 0.17 -11.12
CA LEU A 73 -11.65 -0.29 -12.24
C LEU A 73 -11.88 0.80 -13.29
N VAL A 74 -12.12 2.04 -12.84
CA VAL A 74 -12.29 3.21 -13.75
C VAL A 74 -10.99 3.46 -14.53
N LEU A 75 -9.84 3.45 -13.86
CA LEU A 75 -8.54 3.63 -14.51
C LEU A 75 -8.29 2.54 -15.58
N ALA A 76 -8.60 1.29 -15.25
CA ALA A 76 -8.47 0.19 -16.22
C ALA A 76 -9.41 0.37 -17.42
N GLY A 77 -10.64 0.87 -17.19
CA GLY A 77 -11.57 1.25 -18.26
C GLY A 77 -11.08 2.41 -19.13
N CYS A 78 -10.14 3.22 -18.61
CA CYS A 78 -9.43 4.26 -19.35
C CYS A 78 -8.08 3.77 -19.93
N GLU A 79 -7.90 2.46 -20.10
CA GLU A 79 -6.71 1.84 -20.67
C GLU A 79 -5.41 2.05 -19.85
N VAL A 80 -5.53 2.40 -18.57
CA VAL A 80 -4.37 2.46 -17.65
C VAL A 80 -4.11 1.06 -17.11
N THR A 81 -2.88 0.57 -17.22
CA THR A 81 -2.49 -0.71 -16.62
C THR A 81 -2.46 -0.60 -15.09
N VAL A 82 -3.33 -1.35 -14.40
CA VAL A 82 -3.51 -1.26 -12.94
C VAL A 82 -3.12 -2.56 -12.25
N ALA A 83 -2.08 -2.51 -11.42
CA ALA A 83 -1.75 -3.58 -10.48
C ALA A 83 -2.27 -3.22 -9.09
N LYS A 84 -3.53 -3.53 -8.82
CA LYS A 84 -4.18 -3.20 -7.55
C LYS A 84 -3.63 -4.06 -6.43
N HIS A 85 -2.74 -3.50 -5.62
CA HIS A 85 -2.29 -4.16 -4.39
C HIS A 85 -3.36 -4.01 -3.31
N GLY A 86 -3.62 -5.07 -2.55
CA GLY A 86 -4.65 -5.01 -1.52
C GLY A 86 -4.67 -6.22 -0.59
N ASN A 87 -5.52 -6.11 0.42
CA ASN A 87 -5.68 -7.14 1.45
C ASN A 87 -7.15 -7.22 1.89
N ARG A 88 -7.45 -8.21 2.73
CA ARG A 88 -8.68 -8.22 3.52
C ARG A 88 -8.64 -7.11 4.57
N SER A 89 -9.80 -6.67 4.99
CA SER A 89 -9.90 -5.67 6.04
C SER A 89 -9.37 -6.19 7.38
N VAL A 90 -8.70 -5.30 8.12
CA VAL A 90 -8.33 -5.53 9.53
C VAL A 90 -9.22 -4.71 10.47
N SER A 91 -9.67 -3.54 10.04
CA SER A 91 -10.40 -2.57 10.87
C SER A 91 -11.71 -2.07 10.26
N SER A 92 -11.90 -2.20 8.95
CA SER A 92 -13.15 -1.84 8.26
C SER A 92 -14.05 -3.04 8.03
N ARG A 93 -15.31 -2.81 7.60
CA ARG A 93 -16.28 -3.88 7.31
C ARG A 93 -15.94 -4.67 6.05
N CYS A 94 -15.21 -4.07 5.10
CA CYS A 94 -14.92 -4.67 3.80
C CYS A 94 -13.58 -4.15 3.29
N GLY A 95 -12.60 -5.03 3.12
CA GLY A 95 -11.33 -4.73 2.46
C GLY A 95 -11.44 -4.86 0.93
N SER A 96 -10.39 -4.45 0.22
CA SER A 96 -10.36 -4.56 -1.24
C SER A 96 -10.46 -6.01 -1.72
N ALA A 97 -9.84 -6.96 -1.02
CA ALA A 97 -9.96 -8.38 -1.35
C ALA A 97 -11.39 -8.89 -1.19
N ASP A 98 -12.06 -8.46 -0.12
CA ASP A 98 -13.46 -8.88 0.16
C ASP A 98 -14.40 -8.36 -0.94
N LEU A 99 -14.20 -7.12 -1.40
CA LEU A 99 -14.97 -6.54 -2.52
C LEU A 99 -14.73 -7.31 -3.83
N PHE A 100 -13.47 -7.52 -4.23
CA PHE A 100 -13.17 -8.21 -5.48
C PHE A 100 -13.65 -9.66 -5.47
N GLU A 101 -13.57 -10.36 -4.33
CA GLU A 101 -14.11 -11.70 -4.15
C GLU A 101 -15.63 -11.72 -4.31
N ALA A 102 -16.35 -10.74 -3.73
CA ALA A 102 -17.78 -10.58 -3.90
C ALA A 102 -18.20 -10.30 -5.36
N LEU A 103 -17.32 -9.66 -6.13
CA LEU A 103 -17.47 -9.43 -7.57
C LEU A 103 -17.09 -10.67 -8.42
N GLY A 104 -16.71 -11.79 -7.82
CA GLY A 104 -16.37 -13.03 -8.50
C GLY A 104 -14.90 -13.16 -8.93
N VAL A 105 -14.03 -12.24 -8.49
CA VAL A 105 -12.58 -12.33 -8.78
C VAL A 105 -11.94 -13.36 -7.84
N ASN A 106 -11.16 -14.28 -8.40
CA ASN A 106 -10.35 -15.19 -7.60
C ASN A 106 -9.14 -14.44 -7.00
N VAL A 107 -9.33 -13.87 -5.80
CA VAL A 107 -8.28 -13.10 -5.10
C VAL A 107 -7.09 -13.96 -4.67
N ALA A 108 -7.27 -15.28 -4.55
CA ALA A 108 -6.21 -16.24 -4.20
C ALA A 108 -5.54 -16.86 -5.45
N ALA A 109 -5.69 -16.23 -6.61
CA ALA A 109 -5.05 -16.67 -7.84
C ALA A 109 -3.53 -16.77 -7.71
N SER A 110 -2.93 -17.74 -8.39
CA SER A 110 -1.47 -17.90 -8.39
C SER A 110 -0.77 -16.68 -9.04
N PRO A 111 0.48 -16.39 -8.71
CA PRO A 111 1.21 -15.28 -9.31
C PRO A 111 1.19 -15.29 -10.84
N LEU A 112 1.32 -16.46 -11.47
CA LEU A 112 1.24 -16.61 -12.91
C LEU A 112 -0.13 -16.24 -13.49
N GLN A 113 -1.21 -16.60 -12.79
CA GLN A 113 -2.57 -16.23 -13.21
C GLN A 113 -2.78 -14.71 -13.07
N VAL A 114 -2.27 -14.11 -11.99
CA VAL A 114 -2.33 -12.65 -11.78
C VAL A 114 -1.56 -11.91 -12.86
N GLU A 115 -0.37 -12.41 -13.27
CA GLU A 115 0.39 -11.85 -14.39
C GLU A 115 -0.40 -11.90 -15.71
N ARG A 116 -0.96 -13.07 -16.05
CA ARG A 116 -1.79 -13.23 -17.25
C ARG A 116 -3.01 -12.32 -17.25
N CYS A 117 -3.62 -12.13 -16.08
CA CYS A 117 -4.74 -11.20 -15.92
C CYS A 117 -4.30 -9.76 -16.19
N LEU A 118 -3.17 -9.33 -15.62
CA LEU A 118 -2.62 -8.00 -15.84
C LEU A 118 -2.30 -7.75 -17.31
N ASP A 119 -1.68 -8.73 -17.99
CA ASP A 119 -1.29 -8.62 -19.40
C ASP A 119 -2.49 -8.68 -20.34
N GLY A 120 -3.53 -9.45 -20.01
CA GLY A 120 -4.70 -9.65 -20.89
C GLY A 120 -5.84 -8.66 -20.65
N ALA A 121 -6.08 -8.26 -19.40
CA ALA A 121 -7.19 -7.39 -19.03
C ALA A 121 -6.77 -5.95 -18.65
N GLY A 122 -5.46 -5.67 -18.58
CA GLY A 122 -4.96 -4.37 -18.15
C GLY A 122 -5.11 -4.09 -16.65
N ILE A 123 -5.72 -5.01 -15.90
CA ILE A 123 -5.90 -4.91 -14.45
C ILE A 123 -5.74 -6.27 -13.79
N ALA A 124 -5.07 -6.30 -12.63
CA ALA A 124 -5.06 -7.48 -11.79
C ALA A 124 -5.02 -7.12 -10.30
N PHE A 125 -5.55 -8.02 -9.47
CA PHE A 125 -5.53 -7.89 -8.01
C PHE A 125 -4.35 -8.65 -7.42
N PHE A 126 -3.48 -7.93 -6.74
CA PHE A 126 -2.29 -8.45 -6.06
C PHE A 126 -2.59 -8.63 -4.57
N PHE A 127 -2.98 -9.84 -4.20
CA PHE A 127 -3.35 -10.17 -2.83
C PHE A 127 -2.10 -10.23 -1.94
N ALA A 128 -1.99 -9.35 -0.96
CA ALA A 128 -0.80 -9.19 -0.13
C ALA A 128 -0.28 -10.50 0.51
N PRO A 129 -1.11 -11.40 1.07
CA PRO A 129 -0.63 -12.68 1.61
C PRO A 129 0.03 -13.59 0.57
N THR A 130 -0.46 -13.60 -0.68
CA THR A 130 0.12 -14.40 -1.78
C THR A 130 1.50 -13.89 -2.17
N PHE A 131 1.66 -12.56 -2.26
CA PHE A 131 2.89 -11.94 -2.77
C PHE A 131 3.93 -11.63 -1.70
N HIS A 132 3.54 -11.57 -0.42
CA HIS A 132 4.44 -11.29 0.71
C HIS A 132 4.41 -12.41 1.76
N PRO A 133 4.75 -13.66 1.41
CA PRO A 133 4.65 -14.81 2.33
C PRO A 133 5.50 -14.67 3.60
N SER A 134 6.61 -13.91 3.55
CA SER A 134 7.47 -13.65 4.69
C SER A 134 6.81 -12.80 5.79
N MET A 135 5.70 -12.11 5.47
CA MET A 135 4.92 -11.36 6.48
C MET A 135 4.29 -12.24 7.55
N LYS A 136 4.17 -13.54 7.32
CA LYS A 136 3.72 -14.51 8.34
C LYS A 136 4.56 -14.45 9.63
N HIS A 137 5.83 -14.07 9.55
CA HIS A 137 6.71 -13.97 10.72
C HIS A 137 6.45 -12.73 11.59
N ALA A 138 5.91 -11.65 11.01
CA ALA A 138 5.54 -10.44 11.74
C ALA A 138 4.05 -10.38 12.11
N GLY A 139 3.21 -11.14 11.41
CA GLY A 139 1.75 -11.10 11.53
C GLY A 139 1.23 -11.32 12.96
N PRO A 140 1.61 -12.40 13.63
CA PRO A 140 1.17 -12.67 15.02
C PRO A 140 1.51 -11.53 15.97
N THR A 141 2.78 -11.10 16.02
CA THR A 141 3.21 -10.00 16.90
C THR A 141 2.46 -8.70 16.61
N ARG A 142 2.21 -8.36 15.32
CA ARG A 142 1.42 -7.19 14.96
C ARG A 142 -0.01 -7.28 15.47
N LYS A 143 -0.62 -8.45 15.39
CA LYS A 143 -1.98 -8.70 15.90
C LYS A 143 -2.01 -8.55 17.42
N ASP A 144 -1.04 -9.13 18.13
CA ASP A 144 -0.96 -9.09 19.59
C ASP A 144 -0.73 -7.65 20.12
N LEU A 145 0.06 -6.85 19.38
CA LEU A 145 0.27 -5.44 19.72
C LEU A 145 -1.01 -4.60 19.61
N GLY A 146 -1.90 -4.91 18.67
CA GLY A 146 -3.18 -4.23 18.52
C GLY A 146 -3.10 -2.73 18.17
N VAL A 147 -1.91 -2.21 17.84
CA VAL A 147 -1.68 -0.79 17.53
C VAL A 147 -1.11 -0.62 16.13
N ARG A 148 -1.25 0.59 15.57
CA ARG A 148 -0.64 0.95 14.29
C ARG A 148 0.88 1.10 14.47
N THR A 149 1.63 0.59 13.49
CA THR A 149 3.09 0.59 13.48
C THR A 149 3.59 0.91 12.08
N ALA A 150 4.90 1.03 11.90
CA ALA A 150 5.56 1.21 10.61
C ALA A 150 5.04 0.24 9.52
N PHE A 151 4.67 -1.00 9.87
CA PHE A 151 4.11 -1.97 8.93
C PHE A 151 2.79 -1.55 8.29
N ASN A 152 2.02 -0.66 8.93
CA ASN A 152 0.78 -0.15 8.35
C ASN A 152 1.02 0.81 7.18
N LEU A 153 2.22 1.39 7.10
CA LEU A 153 2.61 2.30 6.02
C LEU A 153 3.20 1.57 4.80
N LEU A 154 3.52 0.26 4.92
CA LEU A 154 4.30 -0.46 3.91
C LEU A 154 3.49 -0.96 2.72
N GLY A 155 2.16 -1.12 2.85
CA GLY A 155 1.30 -1.64 1.78
C GLY A 155 1.55 -0.96 0.44
N PRO A 156 1.34 0.35 0.31
CA PRO A 156 1.54 1.08 -0.93
C PRO A 156 3.01 1.16 -1.39
N LEU A 157 3.96 0.91 -0.50
CA LEU A 157 5.40 0.97 -0.80
C LEU A 157 5.97 -0.35 -1.35
N THR A 158 5.16 -1.40 -1.38
CA THR A 158 5.62 -2.78 -1.64
C THR A 158 4.84 -3.50 -2.72
N ASN A 159 4.23 -2.74 -3.66
CA ASN A 159 3.49 -3.33 -4.78
C ASN A 159 4.35 -4.36 -5.52
N PRO A 160 3.88 -5.62 -5.66
CA PRO A 160 4.68 -6.71 -6.26
C PRO A 160 4.95 -6.54 -7.75
N ALA A 161 4.09 -5.80 -8.47
CA ALA A 161 4.30 -5.47 -9.88
C ALA A 161 5.31 -4.32 -10.09
N GLY A 162 5.82 -3.72 -9.01
CA GLY A 162 6.76 -2.61 -9.10
C GLY A 162 6.12 -1.31 -9.60
N ALA A 163 4.83 -1.08 -9.28
CA ALA A 163 4.13 0.13 -9.68
C ALA A 163 4.94 1.38 -9.31
N THR A 164 5.22 2.22 -10.30
CA THR A 164 5.96 3.47 -10.14
C THR A 164 5.06 4.71 -10.16
N ARG A 165 3.76 4.52 -10.44
CA ARG A 165 2.72 5.54 -10.44
C ARG A 165 1.63 5.15 -9.45
N GLN A 166 1.27 6.05 -8.53
CA GLN A 166 0.38 5.68 -7.43
C GLN A 166 -0.50 6.85 -6.96
N LEU A 167 -1.71 6.50 -6.52
CA LEU A 167 -2.52 7.32 -5.62
C LEU A 167 -2.61 6.59 -4.28
N VAL A 168 -2.10 7.22 -3.22
CA VAL A 168 -1.96 6.61 -1.90
C VAL A 168 -2.73 7.41 -0.86
N GLY A 169 -3.79 6.85 -0.30
CA GLY A 169 -4.50 7.43 0.82
C GLY A 169 -3.83 7.13 2.16
N VAL A 170 -3.79 8.12 3.04
CA VAL A 170 -3.27 7.98 4.40
C VAL A 170 -4.23 8.60 5.43
N PRO A 171 -4.43 7.97 6.62
CA PRO A 171 -5.43 8.41 7.59
C PRO A 171 -4.96 9.58 8.47
N ARG A 172 -3.74 10.08 8.27
CA ARG A 172 -3.17 11.20 9.03
C ARG A 172 -2.44 12.17 8.11
N PRO A 173 -2.64 13.48 8.24
CA PRO A 173 -2.02 14.47 7.35
C PRO A 173 -0.49 14.52 7.43
N GLU A 174 0.12 14.17 8.57
CA GLU A 174 1.57 14.07 8.72
C GLU A 174 2.19 12.91 7.94
N HIS A 175 1.42 11.86 7.63
CA HIS A 175 1.90 10.73 6.85
C HIS A 175 1.99 11.03 5.34
N THR A 176 1.34 12.09 4.84
CA THR A 176 1.39 12.41 3.40
C THR A 176 2.82 12.63 2.94
N GLU A 177 3.55 13.50 3.61
CA GLU A 177 4.94 13.81 3.26
C GLU A 177 5.90 12.66 3.58
N LEU A 178 5.70 11.95 4.70
CA LEU A 178 6.49 10.79 5.10
C LEU A 178 6.48 9.70 3.99
N VAL A 179 5.29 9.35 3.53
CA VAL A 179 5.10 8.31 2.50
C VAL A 179 5.57 8.80 1.13
N ALA A 180 5.30 10.07 0.76
CA ALA A 180 5.78 10.64 -0.50
C ALA A 180 7.32 10.65 -0.58
N ARG A 181 8.01 11.03 0.50
CA ARG A 181 9.48 10.97 0.59
C ARG A 181 10.00 9.52 0.52
N ALA A 182 9.30 8.57 1.15
CA ALA A 182 9.66 7.16 1.04
C ALA A 182 9.51 6.65 -0.41
N LEU A 183 8.44 7.01 -1.11
CA LEU A 183 8.21 6.68 -2.52
C LEU A 183 9.30 7.27 -3.43
N ALA A 184 9.68 8.53 -3.21
CA ALA A 184 10.79 9.18 -3.93
C ALA A 184 12.11 8.40 -3.76
N LEU A 185 12.46 8.02 -2.53
CA LEU A 185 13.66 7.23 -2.22
C LEU A 185 13.61 5.79 -2.74
N LEU A 186 12.41 5.28 -3.03
CA LEU A 186 12.18 3.96 -3.63
C LEU A 186 12.13 4.00 -5.16
N GLY A 187 12.24 5.19 -5.78
CA GLY A 187 12.30 5.36 -7.22
C GLY A 187 10.93 5.43 -7.91
N SER A 188 9.88 5.87 -7.21
CA SER A 188 8.59 6.13 -7.85
C SER A 188 8.68 7.31 -8.82
N ASP A 189 8.09 7.16 -10.01
CA ASP A 189 8.06 8.20 -11.05
C ASP A 189 7.09 9.32 -10.68
N HIS A 190 5.89 8.95 -10.26
CA HIS A 190 4.84 9.90 -9.91
C HIS A 190 3.85 9.28 -8.90
N ALA A 191 3.70 9.92 -7.76
CA ALA A 191 2.71 9.52 -6.77
C ALA A 191 2.09 10.72 -6.07
N TRP A 192 0.80 10.65 -5.81
CA TRP A 192 0.11 11.52 -4.87
C TRP A 192 -0.17 10.75 -3.59
N VAL A 193 0.23 11.32 -2.47
CA VAL A 193 -0.14 10.83 -1.14
C VAL A 193 -1.12 11.82 -0.54
N VAL A 194 -2.34 11.36 -0.26
CA VAL A 194 -3.48 12.22 0.00
C VAL A 194 -4.11 11.99 1.37
N HIS A 195 -4.68 13.07 1.93
CA HIS A 195 -5.48 13.05 3.15
C HIS A 195 -6.56 14.13 3.08
N GLY A 196 -7.82 13.75 3.15
CA GLY A 196 -8.97 14.65 3.16
C GLY A 196 -9.13 15.38 4.49
N ALA A 197 -9.53 16.65 4.45
CA ALA A 197 -9.82 17.44 5.66
C ALA A 197 -10.99 16.88 6.50
N ASP A 198 -11.82 16.06 5.91
CA ASP A 198 -12.90 15.29 6.55
C ASP A 198 -12.40 14.00 7.27
N GLY A 199 -11.09 13.77 7.25
CA GLY A 199 -10.43 12.60 7.87
C GLY A 199 -10.31 11.37 6.97
N LEU A 200 -10.80 11.44 5.72
CA LEU A 200 -10.69 10.35 4.76
C LEU A 200 -9.24 10.14 4.31
N ASP A 201 -8.86 8.89 4.12
CA ASP A 201 -7.63 8.52 3.42
C ASP A 201 -7.83 8.49 1.89
N GLU A 202 -8.59 9.48 1.38
CA GLU A 202 -8.96 9.65 -0.03
C GLU A 202 -8.96 11.15 -0.40
N ILE A 203 -9.19 11.45 -1.68
CA ILE A 203 -9.47 12.82 -2.12
C ILE A 203 -10.90 13.17 -1.66
N SER A 204 -11.02 14.18 -0.80
CA SER A 204 -12.31 14.64 -0.27
C SER A 204 -13.12 15.38 -1.33
N THR A 205 -14.45 15.17 -1.30
CA THR A 205 -15.43 15.94 -2.06
C THR A 205 -16.20 16.95 -1.18
N THR A 206 -15.91 16.97 0.13
CA THR A 206 -16.59 17.81 1.12
C THR A 206 -15.68 18.86 1.75
N GLY A 207 -14.39 18.83 1.41
CA GLY A 207 -13.41 19.77 1.92
C GLY A 207 -12.13 19.75 1.09
N HIS A 208 -11.10 20.44 1.55
CA HIS A 208 -9.81 20.38 0.89
C HIS A 208 -9.12 19.03 1.14
N THR A 209 -8.22 18.67 0.25
CA THR A 209 -7.34 17.51 0.39
C THR A 209 -5.89 17.96 0.43
N LYS A 210 -5.17 17.54 1.47
CA LYS A 210 -3.72 17.70 1.51
C LYS A 210 -3.08 16.66 0.59
N VAL A 211 -2.24 17.12 -0.33
CA VAL A 211 -1.52 16.27 -1.27
C VAL A 211 -0.02 16.48 -1.08
N SER A 212 0.72 15.40 -0.84
CA SER A 212 2.17 15.40 -0.99
C SER A 212 2.51 14.63 -2.27
N GLU A 213 2.89 15.36 -3.30
CA GLU A 213 3.27 14.79 -4.59
C GLU A 213 4.73 14.39 -4.59
N CYS A 214 5.01 13.16 -5.00
CA CYS A 214 6.33 12.70 -5.42
C CYS A 214 6.35 12.70 -6.96
N ARG A 215 7.26 13.45 -7.57
CA ARG A 215 7.44 13.45 -9.03
C ARG A 215 8.93 13.57 -9.36
N ASN A 216 9.45 12.57 -10.08
CA ASN A 216 10.87 12.51 -10.48
C ASN A 216 11.84 12.74 -9.30
N GLY A 217 11.55 12.14 -8.14
CA GLY A 217 12.39 12.23 -6.94
C GLY A 217 12.19 13.51 -6.11
N VAL A 218 11.40 14.48 -6.59
CA VAL A 218 11.08 15.71 -5.85
C VAL A 218 9.74 15.54 -5.13
N VAL A 219 9.66 16.07 -3.91
CA VAL A 219 8.42 16.03 -3.12
C VAL A 219 7.93 17.46 -2.87
N ASN A 220 6.70 17.75 -3.29
CA ASN A 220 6.00 19.01 -3.06
C ASN A 220 4.68 18.75 -2.34
N THR A 221 4.28 19.67 -1.45
CA THR A 221 2.99 19.58 -0.74
C THR A 221 2.11 20.76 -1.12
N PHE A 222 0.86 20.48 -1.46
CA PHE A 222 -0.17 21.47 -1.81
C PHE A 222 -1.55 20.98 -1.37
N TYR A 223 -2.57 21.80 -1.58
CA TYR A 223 -3.96 21.49 -1.27
C TYR A 223 -4.81 21.57 -2.53
N VAL A 224 -5.75 20.63 -2.65
CA VAL A 224 -6.78 20.60 -3.70
C VAL A 224 -8.13 20.91 -3.03
N HIS A 225 -8.96 21.74 -3.68
CA HIS A 225 -10.29 22.16 -3.22
C HIS A 225 -11.37 21.68 -4.16
#